data_a44e8607a3305ce17c1862381ae214bb
#
_entry.id   a44e8607a3305ce17c1862381ae214bb
#
_cell.length_a   1.000
_cell.length_b   1.000
_cell.length_c   1.000
_cell.angle_alpha   90.00
_cell.angle_beta   90.00
_cell.angle_gamma   90.00
#
_symmetry.space_group_name_H-M   'P 1'
#
loop_
_entity.id
_entity.type
_entity.pdbx_description
1 polymer ?
#
loop_
_entity_poly.entity_id
_entity_poly.type
_entity_poly.pdbx_seq_one_letter_code
_entity_poly.pdbx_strand_id
1 'polypeptide(L)'
;IMADIVINHASSKGLWFKNFLRNKSPGKDYFIKVNKKFDISKVVRPRENRLLKKIHVFNKPDFIWRTFSSDQIDLNFKNPKELVRFIKIMINLIKHGVTIFRLDAIAYLWKENGTKCINLKQTHEIVKILRIISNALNIETLIVTETNLPEKENLSYLGNNDEANWIYNFTLPPLLIH
;
A
#
# COMPACT_ATOMS: atom_id res chain seq x y z
N ILE A 1 -3.95 -1.02 21.50
CA ILE A 1 -2.79 -1.63 20.80
C ILE A 1 -2.73 -1.05 19.39
N MET A 2 -1.52 -0.70 18.91
CA MET A 2 -1.30 -0.26 17.54
C MET A 2 -0.73 -1.42 16.70
N ALA A 3 -1.30 -1.63 15.52
CA ALA A 3 -0.79 -2.57 14.54
C ALA A 3 -0.32 -1.83 13.27
N ASP A 4 0.79 -2.30 12.73
CA ASP A 4 1.29 -1.85 11.44
C ASP A 4 0.67 -2.69 10.31
N ILE A 5 0.02 -2.04 9.36
CA ILE A 5 -0.54 -2.69 8.19
C ILE A 5 0.32 -2.36 6.98
N VAL A 6 1.18 -3.31 6.61
CA VAL A 6 2.00 -3.22 5.41
C VAL A 6 1.11 -3.49 4.20
N ILE A 7 0.38 -2.46 3.78
CA ILE A 7 -0.67 -2.57 2.76
C ILE A 7 -0.12 -2.48 1.32
N ASN A 8 1.00 -1.79 1.11
CA ASN A 8 1.52 -1.55 -0.24
C ASN A 8 2.20 -2.78 -0.87
N HIS A 9 2.84 -3.64 -0.07
CA HIS A 9 3.67 -4.72 -0.60
C HIS A 9 3.66 -5.97 0.28
N ALA A 10 4.14 -7.08 -0.27
CA ALA A 10 4.39 -8.30 0.49
C ALA A 10 5.74 -8.92 0.13
N SER A 11 6.28 -9.76 1.01
CA SER A 11 7.57 -10.41 0.80
C SER A 11 7.55 -11.37 -0.38
N SER A 12 8.60 -11.32 -1.20
CA SER A 12 8.85 -12.27 -2.29
C SER A 12 9.11 -13.71 -1.79
N LYS A 13 9.40 -13.87 -0.50
CA LYS A 13 9.59 -15.19 0.15
C LYS A 13 8.27 -15.74 0.73
N GLY A 14 7.23 -14.90 0.80
CA GLY A 14 5.94 -15.24 1.37
C GLY A 14 5.14 -16.23 0.53
N LEU A 15 4.15 -16.87 1.16
CA LEU A 15 3.28 -17.86 0.51
C LEU A 15 2.51 -17.24 -0.69
N TRP A 16 2.02 -16.03 -0.56
CA TRP A 16 1.27 -15.36 -1.61
C TRP A 16 2.09 -15.21 -2.89
N PHE A 17 3.36 -14.80 -2.76
CA PHE A 17 4.22 -14.63 -3.92
C PHE A 17 4.63 -15.97 -4.55
N LYS A 18 4.93 -16.98 -3.72
CA LYS A 18 5.20 -18.34 -4.22
C LYS A 18 4.02 -18.92 -5.00
N ASN A 19 2.80 -18.69 -4.51
CA ASN A 19 1.57 -19.10 -5.19
C ASN A 19 1.33 -18.30 -6.48
N PHE A 20 1.61 -16.99 -6.46
CA PHE A 20 1.53 -16.13 -7.64
C PHE A 20 2.40 -16.66 -8.79
N LEU A 21 3.65 -17.02 -8.51
CA LEU A 21 4.55 -17.61 -9.52
C LEU A 21 4.00 -18.92 -10.13
N ARG A 22 3.24 -19.67 -9.33
CA ARG A 22 2.62 -20.96 -9.73
C ARG A 22 1.19 -20.80 -10.25
N ASN A 23 0.67 -19.58 -10.36
CA ASN A 23 -0.71 -19.28 -10.72
C ASN A 23 -1.75 -19.95 -9.80
N LYS A 24 -1.47 -20.06 -8.49
CA LYS A 24 -2.31 -20.71 -7.48
C LYS A 24 -2.89 -19.69 -6.49
N SER A 25 -4.08 -19.97 -5.96
CA SER A 25 -4.69 -19.24 -4.85
C SER A 25 -4.23 -19.79 -3.50
N PRO A 26 -4.15 -18.94 -2.44
CA PRO A 26 -4.20 -17.49 -2.46
C PRO A 26 -2.91 -16.89 -3.04
N GLY A 27 -3.00 -15.77 -3.77
CA GLY A 27 -1.82 -15.08 -4.31
C GLY A 27 -1.86 -14.80 -5.83
N LYS A 28 -2.58 -15.63 -6.59
CA LYS A 28 -2.60 -15.65 -8.05
C LYS A 28 -2.67 -14.25 -8.71
N ASP A 29 -3.51 -13.36 -8.19
CA ASP A 29 -3.80 -12.05 -8.78
C ASP A 29 -3.43 -10.89 -7.85
N TYR A 30 -2.57 -11.14 -6.84
CA TYR A 30 -2.30 -10.15 -5.78
C TYR A 30 -1.26 -9.11 -6.14
N PHE A 31 -0.36 -9.41 -7.07
CA PHE A 31 0.80 -8.58 -7.36
C PHE A 31 0.66 -7.82 -8.67
N ILE A 32 1.29 -6.65 -8.73
CA ILE A 32 1.27 -5.81 -9.93
C ILE A 32 2.19 -6.39 -10.98
N LYS A 33 1.59 -6.77 -12.11
CA LYS A 33 2.29 -7.08 -13.35
C LYS A 33 2.19 -5.91 -14.30
N VAL A 34 3.28 -5.61 -14.97
CA VAL A 34 3.34 -4.56 -15.97
C VAL A 34 3.90 -5.09 -17.28
N ASN A 35 3.34 -4.63 -18.38
CA ASN A 35 3.87 -4.90 -19.70
C ASN A 35 4.95 -3.85 -20.08
N LYS A 36 5.70 -4.11 -21.15
CA LYS A 36 6.74 -3.21 -21.66
C LYS A 36 6.24 -1.83 -22.09
N LYS A 37 4.93 -1.66 -22.32
CA LYS A 37 4.32 -0.38 -22.74
C LYS A 37 3.96 0.53 -21.56
N PHE A 38 4.13 0.05 -20.32
CA PHE A 38 3.83 0.86 -19.14
C PHE A 38 4.90 1.95 -19.00
N ASP A 39 4.48 3.20 -19.11
CA ASP A 39 5.35 4.35 -18.98
C ASP A 39 5.69 4.60 -17.50
N ILE A 40 6.95 4.39 -17.15
CA ILE A 40 7.51 4.59 -15.80
C ILE A 40 8.36 5.86 -15.69
N SER A 41 8.42 6.68 -16.73
CA SER A 41 9.32 7.85 -16.80
C SER A 41 9.07 8.88 -15.69
N LYS A 42 7.82 9.00 -15.24
CA LYS A 42 7.40 9.95 -14.19
C LYS A 42 7.32 9.34 -12.80
N VAL A 43 7.53 8.03 -12.67
CA VAL A 43 7.32 7.34 -11.39
C VAL A 43 8.30 7.82 -10.34
N VAL A 44 7.76 8.26 -9.20
CA VAL A 44 8.57 8.64 -8.04
C VAL A 44 9.14 7.39 -7.37
N ARG A 45 10.45 7.38 -7.18
CA ARG A 45 11.19 6.24 -6.65
C ARG A 45 11.85 6.61 -5.32
N PRO A 46 11.40 6.04 -4.20
CA PRO A 46 11.98 6.32 -2.89
C PRO A 46 13.32 5.61 -2.67
N ARG A 47 13.69 4.67 -3.55
CA ARG A 47 14.92 3.87 -3.48
C ARG A 47 15.54 3.70 -4.87
N GLU A 48 16.84 3.47 -4.91
CA GLU A 48 17.62 3.34 -6.16
C GLU A 48 17.50 1.96 -6.84
N ASN A 49 16.90 0.96 -6.15
CA ASN A 49 16.72 -0.37 -6.74
C ASN A 49 15.89 -0.32 -8.03
N ARG A 50 16.06 -1.33 -8.89
CA ARG A 50 15.25 -1.44 -10.12
C ARG A 50 13.77 -1.62 -9.79
N LEU A 51 12.94 -0.69 -10.28
CA LEU A 51 11.49 -0.69 -10.08
C LEU A 51 10.82 -1.97 -10.60
N LEU A 52 11.22 -2.41 -11.78
CA LEU A 52 10.67 -3.59 -12.42
C LEU A 52 11.68 -4.76 -12.38
N LYS A 53 11.19 -5.95 -12.04
CA LYS A 53 11.95 -7.19 -12.09
C LYS A 53 11.31 -8.16 -13.07
N LYS A 54 12.12 -8.69 -14.00
CA LYS A 54 11.71 -9.79 -14.86
C LYS A 54 11.60 -11.07 -14.03
N ILE A 55 10.50 -11.76 -14.17
CA ILE A 55 10.21 -13.04 -13.52
C ILE A 55 9.53 -13.99 -14.50
N HIS A 56 9.30 -15.23 -14.09
CA HIS A 56 8.45 -16.17 -14.80
C HIS A 56 7.23 -16.50 -13.94
N VAL A 57 6.04 -16.23 -14.46
CA VAL A 57 4.77 -16.61 -13.86
C VAL A 57 4.19 -17.74 -14.70
N PHE A 58 4.05 -18.92 -14.12
CA PHE A 58 3.56 -20.11 -14.84
C PHE A 58 4.30 -20.30 -16.18
N ASN A 59 5.65 -20.25 -16.13
CA ASN A 59 6.58 -20.39 -17.27
C ASN A 59 6.49 -19.29 -18.35
N LYS A 60 5.72 -18.23 -18.13
CA LYS A 60 5.68 -17.06 -19.03
C LYS A 60 6.48 -15.91 -18.46
N PRO A 61 7.32 -15.23 -19.25
CA PRO A 61 8.06 -14.07 -18.79
C PRO A 61 7.10 -12.90 -18.51
N ASP A 62 7.29 -12.25 -17.39
CA ASP A 62 6.50 -11.11 -16.95
C ASP A 62 7.37 -10.12 -16.20
N PHE A 63 6.88 -8.90 -15.93
CA PHE A 63 7.54 -7.91 -15.10
C PHE A 63 6.67 -7.58 -13.90
N ILE A 64 7.27 -7.63 -12.70
CA ILE A 64 6.62 -7.25 -11.45
C ILE A 64 7.16 -5.93 -10.91
N TRP A 65 6.30 -5.23 -10.19
CA TRP A 65 6.60 -3.94 -9.59
C TRP A 65 7.20 -4.06 -8.20
N ARG A 66 8.23 -3.24 -7.90
CA ARG A 66 8.94 -3.20 -6.61
C ARG A 66 9.28 -1.76 -6.26
N THR A 67 8.48 -1.12 -5.44
CA THR A 67 8.72 0.27 -5.06
C THR A 67 9.94 0.41 -4.15
N PHE A 68 10.12 -0.45 -3.15
CA PHE A 68 11.08 -0.24 -2.07
C PHE A 68 12.34 -1.12 -2.15
N SER A 69 12.20 -2.44 -2.17
CA SER A 69 13.35 -3.35 -2.13
C SER A 69 13.16 -4.58 -3.02
N SER A 70 14.22 -5.39 -3.11
CA SER A 70 14.20 -6.62 -3.91
C SER A 70 13.22 -7.68 -3.36
N ASP A 71 12.90 -7.62 -2.09
CA ASP A 71 11.98 -8.55 -1.42
C ASP A 71 10.53 -8.03 -1.34
N GLN A 72 10.31 -6.72 -1.43
CA GLN A 72 9.01 -6.08 -1.28
C GLN A 72 8.34 -5.94 -2.64
N ILE A 73 7.36 -6.80 -2.93
CA ILE A 73 6.63 -6.84 -4.20
C ILE A 73 5.28 -6.16 -4.02
N ASP A 74 5.00 -5.15 -4.86
CA ASP A 74 3.81 -4.32 -4.71
C ASP A 74 2.51 -5.07 -5.02
N LEU A 75 1.52 -4.84 -4.18
CA LEU A 75 0.19 -5.44 -4.26
C LEU A 75 -0.71 -4.67 -5.23
N ASN A 76 -1.61 -5.39 -5.89
CA ASN A 76 -2.46 -4.87 -6.96
C ASN A 76 -3.83 -4.43 -6.44
N PHE A 77 -3.96 -3.22 -5.96
CA PHE A 77 -5.24 -2.65 -5.50
C PHE A 77 -6.23 -2.29 -6.63
N LYS A 78 -5.85 -2.42 -7.91
CA LYS A 78 -6.83 -2.44 -9.00
C LYS A 78 -7.70 -3.69 -8.95
N ASN A 79 -7.25 -4.74 -8.26
CA ASN A 79 -8.06 -5.90 -7.94
C ASN A 79 -8.82 -5.66 -6.63
N PRO A 80 -10.15 -5.48 -6.64
CA PRO A 80 -10.93 -5.17 -5.43
C PRO A 80 -10.85 -6.29 -4.37
N LYS A 81 -10.49 -7.50 -4.76
CA LYS A 81 -10.29 -8.62 -3.82
C LYS A 81 -9.15 -8.34 -2.84
N GLU A 82 -8.16 -7.51 -3.23
CA GLU A 82 -7.08 -7.12 -2.33
C GLU A 82 -7.59 -6.18 -1.23
N LEU A 83 -8.39 -5.19 -1.59
CA LEU A 83 -9.01 -4.30 -0.59
C LEU A 83 -9.88 -5.10 0.39
N VAL A 84 -10.74 -5.99 -0.12
CA VAL A 84 -11.59 -6.87 0.72
C VAL A 84 -10.73 -7.72 1.66
N ARG A 85 -9.57 -8.20 1.23
CA ARG A 85 -8.63 -8.95 2.06
C ARG A 85 -8.09 -8.12 3.20
N PHE A 86 -7.60 -6.90 2.92
CA PHE A 86 -7.08 -6.02 3.96
C PHE A 86 -8.17 -5.58 4.94
N ILE A 87 -9.40 -5.35 4.48
CA ILE A 87 -10.54 -5.13 5.36
C ILE A 87 -10.74 -6.33 6.31
N LYS A 88 -10.69 -7.55 5.80
CA LYS A 88 -10.80 -8.76 6.64
C LYS A 88 -9.65 -8.87 7.65
N ILE A 89 -8.44 -8.51 7.27
CA ILE A 89 -7.29 -8.46 8.18
C ILE A 89 -7.53 -7.42 9.28
N MET A 90 -7.96 -6.20 8.92
CA MET A 90 -8.31 -5.15 9.89
C MET A 90 -9.40 -5.63 10.87
N ILE A 91 -10.49 -6.16 10.37
CA ILE A 91 -11.58 -6.68 11.22
C ILE A 91 -11.07 -7.77 12.18
N ASN A 92 -10.23 -8.67 11.69
CA ASN A 92 -9.66 -9.70 12.54
C ASN A 92 -8.76 -9.12 13.64
N LEU A 93 -7.94 -8.13 13.32
CA LEU A 93 -7.09 -7.45 14.30
C LEU A 93 -7.92 -6.67 15.33
N ILE A 94 -9.00 -6.01 14.91
CA ILE A 94 -9.94 -5.32 15.82
C ILE A 94 -10.53 -6.31 16.83
N LYS A 95 -10.95 -7.50 16.38
CA LYS A 95 -11.45 -8.57 17.27
C LYS A 95 -10.43 -9.02 18.30
N HIS A 96 -9.14 -8.80 18.04
CA HIS A 96 -8.04 -9.09 18.97
C HIS A 96 -7.55 -7.86 19.75
N GLY A 97 -8.33 -6.78 19.78
CA GLY A 97 -8.07 -5.59 20.59
C GLY A 97 -7.14 -4.55 19.98
N VAL A 98 -6.89 -4.62 18.67
CA VAL A 98 -6.17 -3.55 17.96
C VAL A 98 -7.11 -2.38 17.72
N THR A 99 -6.70 -1.18 18.13
CA THR A 99 -7.50 0.05 18.02
C THR A 99 -6.83 1.11 17.18
N ILE A 100 -5.53 0.98 16.87
CA ILE A 100 -4.79 1.94 16.05
C ILE A 100 -4.14 1.19 14.88
N PHE A 101 -4.34 1.67 13.68
CA PHE A 101 -3.79 1.10 12.46
C PHE A 101 -2.87 2.09 11.78
N ARG A 102 -1.56 1.78 11.72
CA ARG A 102 -0.61 2.50 10.89
C ARG A 102 -0.61 1.89 9.49
N LEU A 103 -0.98 2.69 8.49
CA LEU A 103 -0.93 2.29 7.08
C LEU A 103 0.45 2.60 6.51
N ASP A 104 1.28 1.56 6.41
CA ASP A 104 2.65 1.65 5.90
C ASP A 104 2.69 1.98 4.41
N ALA A 105 3.51 2.97 4.04
CA ALA A 105 3.79 3.36 2.65
C ALA A 105 2.54 3.60 1.79
N ILE A 106 1.45 4.06 2.39
CA ILE A 106 0.12 4.16 1.77
C ILE A 106 0.13 5.03 0.50
N ALA A 107 0.96 6.07 0.43
CA ALA A 107 1.02 6.98 -0.72
C ALA A 107 1.35 6.25 -2.04
N TYR A 108 2.01 5.11 -1.98
CA TYR A 108 2.44 4.34 -3.15
C TYR A 108 1.42 3.26 -3.57
N LEU A 109 0.23 3.21 -2.99
CA LEU A 109 -0.70 2.08 -3.15
C LEU A 109 -1.19 1.91 -4.59
N TRP A 110 -1.56 2.99 -5.28
CA TRP A 110 -2.11 2.93 -6.62
C TRP A 110 -1.08 3.24 -7.71
N LYS A 111 -1.07 2.42 -8.80
CA LYS A 111 -0.19 2.61 -9.95
C LYS A 111 -1.03 2.91 -11.19
N GLU A 112 -0.74 4.04 -11.85
CA GLU A 112 -1.41 4.44 -13.09
C GLU A 112 -0.39 4.80 -14.15
N ASN A 113 -0.61 4.35 -15.38
CA ASN A 113 0.31 4.55 -16.51
C ASN A 113 0.54 6.04 -16.77
N GLY A 114 1.80 6.44 -16.95
CA GLY A 114 2.17 7.84 -17.27
C GLY A 114 2.02 8.82 -16.10
N THR A 115 1.77 8.34 -14.86
CA THR A 115 1.68 9.17 -13.66
C THR A 115 2.92 9.01 -12.76
N LYS A 116 2.97 9.81 -11.69
CA LYS A 116 3.99 9.69 -10.65
C LYS A 116 3.87 8.41 -9.81
N CYS A 117 2.75 7.68 -9.88
CA CYS A 117 2.42 6.48 -9.08
C CYS A 117 2.60 6.70 -7.56
N ILE A 118 2.35 7.92 -7.10
CA ILE A 118 2.37 8.32 -5.69
C ILE A 118 1.27 9.34 -5.47
N ASN A 119 0.62 9.30 -4.33
CA ASN A 119 -0.42 10.24 -3.89
C ASN A 119 -1.55 10.42 -4.93
N LEU A 120 -2.01 9.30 -5.52
CA LEU A 120 -3.07 9.33 -6.51
C LEU A 120 -4.45 9.31 -5.83
N LYS A 121 -5.45 9.90 -6.49
CA LYS A 121 -6.83 9.98 -5.99
C LYS A 121 -7.38 8.63 -5.51
N GLN A 122 -7.09 7.56 -6.23
CA GLN A 122 -7.57 6.22 -5.88
C GLN A 122 -6.98 5.71 -4.55
N THR A 123 -5.78 6.16 -4.18
CA THR A 123 -5.21 5.86 -2.87
C THR A 123 -6.04 6.51 -1.75
N HIS A 124 -6.42 7.77 -1.92
CA HIS A 124 -7.30 8.48 -0.97
C HIS A 124 -8.66 7.79 -0.83
N GLU A 125 -9.27 7.37 -1.94
CA GLU A 125 -10.54 6.62 -1.91
C GLU A 125 -10.41 5.31 -1.12
N ILE A 126 -9.29 4.62 -1.21
CA ILE A 126 -9.03 3.41 -0.41
C ILE A 126 -8.93 3.75 1.08
N VAL A 127 -8.24 4.84 1.45
CA VAL A 127 -8.15 5.28 2.85
C VAL A 127 -9.54 5.63 3.38
N LYS A 128 -10.38 6.33 2.61
CA LYS A 128 -11.78 6.62 2.96
C LYS A 128 -12.59 5.36 3.20
N ILE A 129 -12.47 4.36 2.34
CA ILE A 129 -13.17 3.08 2.52
C ILE A 129 -12.73 2.40 3.82
N LEU A 130 -11.42 2.37 4.11
CA LEU A 130 -10.92 1.80 5.36
C LEU A 130 -11.46 2.56 6.58
N ARG A 131 -11.57 3.90 6.50
CA ARG A 131 -12.16 4.74 7.54
C ARG A 131 -13.63 4.45 7.75
N ILE A 132 -14.42 4.36 6.67
CA ILE A 132 -15.86 4.02 6.74
C ILE A 132 -16.06 2.67 7.41
N ILE A 133 -15.29 1.65 7.02
CA ILE A 133 -15.37 0.32 7.62
C ILE A 133 -15.00 0.37 9.12
N SER A 134 -13.95 1.10 9.46
CA SER A 134 -13.52 1.30 10.84
C SER A 134 -14.65 1.90 11.70
N ASN A 135 -15.28 2.97 11.21
CA ASN A 135 -16.37 3.63 11.90
C ASN A 135 -17.63 2.74 12.02
N ALA A 136 -17.92 1.94 10.98
CA ALA A 136 -19.11 1.07 10.96
C ALA A 136 -19.06 -0.09 11.97
N LEU A 137 -17.88 -0.41 12.51
CA LEU A 137 -17.73 -1.48 13.50
C LEU A 137 -18.07 -1.07 14.92
N ASN A 138 -18.48 0.20 15.15
CA ASN A 138 -18.82 0.75 16.48
C ASN A 138 -17.72 0.54 17.55
N ILE A 139 -16.48 0.40 17.12
CA ILE A 139 -15.31 0.31 17.98
C ILE A 139 -14.46 1.52 17.67
N GLU A 140 -14.05 2.28 18.69
CA GLU A 140 -13.17 3.43 18.51
C GLU A 140 -11.83 2.97 17.95
N THR A 141 -11.63 3.22 16.67
CA THR A 141 -10.40 2.88 15.96
C THR A 141 -9.83 4.11 15.27
N LEU A 142 -8.51 4.18 15.24
CA LEU A 142 -7.76 5.28 14.64
C LEU A 142 -6.90 4.78 13.49
N ILE A 143 -6.90 5.53 12.40
CA ILE A 143 -6.04 5.30 11.23
C ILE A 143 -4.94 6.35 11.20
N VAL A 144 -3.70 5.91 11.09
CA VAL A 144 -2.51 6.74 10.95
C VAL A 144 -1.87 6.43 9.60
N THR A 145 -1.68 7.44 8.74
CA THR A 145 -0.97 7.23 7.48
C THR A 145 0.52 7.50 7.62
N GLU A 146 1.33 6.60 7.08
CA GLU A 146 2.78 6.79 6.91
C GLU A 146 3.05 7.23 5.48
N THR A 147 3.26 8.54 5.31
CA THR A 147 3.56 9.17 4.03
C THR A 147 4.71 10.16 4.19
N ASN A 148 5.77 9.96 3.41
CA ASN A 148 6.88 10.91 3.33
C ASN A 148 6.70 11.77 2.08
N LEU A 149 5.82 12.74 2.16
CA LEU A 149 5.40 13.64 1.10
C LEU A 149 5.63 15.10 1.51
N PRO A 150 5.64 16.06 0.57
CA PRO A 150 5.55 17.48 0.90
C PRO A 150 4.35 17.75 1.82
N GLU A 151 4.49 18.71 2.73
CA GLU A 151 3.51 18.97 3.81
C GLU A 151 2.07 19.05 3.31
N LYS A 152 1.80 19.81 2.26
CA LYS A 152 0.45 19.94 1.70
C LYS A 152 -0.14 18.61 1.24
N GLU A 153 0.67 17.77 0.59
CA GLU A 153 0.25 16.45 0.13
C GLU A 153 0.09 15.48 1.30
N ASN A 154 0.94 15.59 2.33
CA ASN A 154 0.82 14.79 3.55
C ASN A 154 -0.47 15.14 4.32
N LEU A 155 -0.76 16.43 4.51
CA LEU A 155 -1.99 16.91 5.15
C LEU A 155 -3.26 16.46 4.40
N SER A 156 -3.18 16.26 3.07
CA SER A 156 -4.35 15.83 2.29
C SER A 156 -4.91 14.48 2.73
N TYR A 157 -4.12 13.63 3.42
CA TYR A 157 -4.59 12.36 3.98
C TYR A 157 -5.49 12.48 5.22
N LEU A 158 -5.70 13.68 5.74
CA LEU A 158 -6.76 13.95 6.71
C LEU A 158 -8.13 14.07 6.03
N GLY A 159 -8.14 14.37 4.70
CA GLY A 159 -9.35 14.61 3.92
C GLY A 159 -10.19 15.75 4.54
N ASN A 160 -11.51 15.56 4.52
CA ASN A 160 -12.47 16.39 5.26
C ASN A 160 -12.89 15.68 6.57
N ASN A 161 -11.96 15.15 7.33
CA ASN A 161 -12.15 14.24 8.46
C ASN A 161 -12.74 12.87 8.07
N ASP A 162 -12.60 12.47 6.81
CA ASP A 162 -13.16 11.25 6.22
C ASP A 162 -12.08 10.24 5.76
N GLU A 163 -10.79 10.60 5.92
CA GLU A 163 -9.63 9.74 5.65
C GLU A 163 -8.91 9.31 6.94
N ALA A 164 -7.60 9.53 7.06
CA ALA A 164 -6.87 9.20 8.28
C ALA A 164 -7.26 10.12 9.45
N ASN A 165 -7.12 9.61 10.66
CA ASN A 165 -7.24 10.40 11.89
C ASN A 165 -5.97 11.21 12.16
N TRP A 166 -4.81 10.58 11.88
CA TRP A 166 -3.48 11.13 12.09
C TRP A 166 -2.59 10.86 10.90
N ILE A 167 -1.58 11.70 10.73
CA ILE A 167 -0.53 11.57 9.73
C ILE A 167 0.84 11.59 10.40
N TYR A 168 1.81 10.84 9.83
CA TYR A 168 3.20 10.94 10.27
C TYR A 168 3.81 12.28 9.87
N ASN A 169 4.55 12.89 10.80
CA ASN A 169 5.33 14.08 10.52
C ASN A 169 6.83 13.73 10.51
N PHE A 170 7.39 13.53 9.30
CA PHE A 170 8.81 13.21 9.13
C PHE A 170 9.74 14.43 9.27
N THR A 171 9.19 15.64 9.26
CA THR A 171 10.00 16.87 9.41
C THR A 171 10.27 17.22 10.86
N LEU A 172 9.43 16.77 11.79
CA LEU A 172 9.56 17.09 13.21
C LEU A 172 10.83 16.53 13.85
N PRO A 173 11.21 15.24 13.69
CA PRO A 173 12.40 14.70 14.33
C PRO A 173 13.70 15.43 13.95
N PRO A 174 14.01 15.75 12.69
CA PRO A 174 15.17 16.56 12.36
C PRO A 174 15.18 17.94 13.00
N LEU A 175 14.01 18.60 13.11
CA LEU A 175 13.90 19.92 13.74
C LEU A 175 14.11 19.92 15.25
N LEU A 176 13.89 18.78 15.90
CA LEU A 176 14.10 18.65 17.35
C LEU A 176 15.53 18.28 17.72
N ILE A 177 16.34 17.81 16.75
CA ILE A 177 17.72 17.37 16.97
C ILE A 177 18.73 18.51 16.68
N HIS A 178 18.30 19.54 15.97
CA HIS A 178 19.06 20.74 15.63
C HIS A 178 18.65 21.93 16.51
#